data_348dfa6099f01c4915ddbae27ae1d034
#
_entry.id   348dfa6099f01c4915ddbae27ae1d034
#
_cell.length_a   1.000
_cell.length_b   1.000
_cell.length_c   1.000
_cell.angle_alpha   90.00
_cell.angle_beta   90.00
_cell.angle_gamma   90.00
#
_symmetry.space_group_name_H-M   'P 1'
#
loop_
_entity.id
_entity.type
_entity.pdbx_description
1 polymer ?
#
loop_
_entity_poly.entity_id
_entity_poly.type
_entity_poly.pdbx_seq_one_letter_code
_entity_poly.pdbx_strand_id
1 'polypeptide(L)'
;MRSALLIGDADNHRMSQYFEVHPENPQGRLLKQAAQILQAGGIAAIPTDSSYALVCRLDDKSAAENLRRIRQVDDKHHLTLLCRDLSELASYARVDNRQYRLLKLGTPGPFTFILEATKEVPRRVSHPSRRTVGLRVPDHRVTQELLAAFGQPLLATTLIMPGESEPLNDPDEIREQLERQVQAIVDAGACPMAPTTVIDLTADEPALVRLGRGDPARLGLAELSA
;
A
#
# COMPACT_ATOMS: atom_id res chain seq x y z
N MET A 1 -2.40 -51.67 3.10
CA MET A 1 -3.48 -50.68 3.08
C MET A 1 -3.11 -49.55 4.04
N ARG A 2 -2.58 -48.44 3.55
CA ARG A 2 -2.34 -47.21 4.32
C ARG A 2 -3.19 -46.13 3.67
N SER A 3 -4.18 -45.70 4.43
CA SER A 3 -5.11 -44.64 4.07
C SER A 3 -4.33 -43.30 4.06
N ALA A 4 -4.23 -42.66 2.91
CA ALA A 4 -3.75 -41.28 2.78
C ALA A 4 -4.87 -40.37 3.31
N LEU A 5 -4.63 -39.72 4.44
CA LEU A 5 -5.44 -38.61 4.88
C LEU A 5 -5.20 -37.45 3.91
N LEU A 6 -6.21 -37.16 3.13
CA LEU A 6 -6.36 -35.88 2.44
C LEU A 6 -6.50 -34.78 3.51
N ILE A 7 -5.45 -34.00 3.68
CA ILE A 7 -5.55 -32.72 4.40
C ILE A 7 -6.31 -31.81 3.46
N GLY A 8 -7.62 -31.72 3.71
CA GLY A 8 -8.48 -30.75 3.02
C GLY A 8 -8.03 -29.34 3.36
N ASP A 9 -7.87 -28.52 2.33
CA ASP A 9 -7.83 -27.04 2.43
C ASP A 9 -9.07 -26.61 3.20
N ALA A 10 -8.87 -26.29 4.48
CA ALA A 10 -9.88 -25.61 5.27
C ALA A 10 -9.94 -24.17 4.74
N ASP A 11 -10.80 -23.96 3.76
CA ASP A 11 -11.23 -22.66 3.28
C ASP A 11 -11.85 -21.92 4.48
N ASN A 12 -10.99 -21.18 5.19
CA ASN A 12 -11.35 -20.49 6.42
C ASN A 12 -12.09 -19.20 6.05
N HIS A 13 -13.36 -19.33 5.67
CA HIS A 13 -14.30 -18.23 5.44
C HIS A 13 -14.62 -17.52 6.77
N ARG A 14 -13.58 -17.06 7.48
CA ARG A 14 -13.76 -16.14 8.59
C ARG A 14 -14.10 -14.77 8.01
N MET A 15 -15.24 -14.22 8.44
CA MET A 15 -15.55 -12.81 8.20
C MET A 15 -14.38 -11.93 8.66
N SER A 16 -14.11 -10.84 7.95
CA SER A 16 -13.07 -9.89 8.32
C SER A 16 -13.27 -9.35 9.73
N GLN A 17 -12.19 -9.08 10.42
CA GLN A 17 -12.26 -8.27 11.64
C GLN A 17 -12.39 -6.80 11.25
N TYR A 18 -13.39 -6.15 11.80
CA TYR A 18 -13.67 -4.73 11.58
C TYR A 18 -13.15 -3.92 12.75
N PHE A 19 -12.31 -2.93 12.46
CA PHE A 19 -11.66 -2.07 13.46
C PHE A 19 -12.06 -0.62 13.21
N GLU A 20 -13.07 -0.16 13.92
CA GLU A 20 -13.42 1.27 13.96
C GLU A 20 -12.44 2.00 14.86
N VAL A 21 -11.67 2.94 14.29
CA VAL A 21 -10.63 3.70 14.99
C VAL A 21 -10.83 5.21 14.82
N HIS A 22 -10.46 5.98 15.84
CA HIS A 22 -10.52 7.42 15.73
C HIS A 22 -9.44 7.94 14.75
N PRO A 23 -9.77 8.76 13.75
CA PRO A 23 -8.84 9.15 12.69
C PRO A 23 -7.61 9.91 13.20
N GLU A 24 -7.78 10.81 14.20
CA GLU A 24 -6.69 11.64 14.74
C GLU A 24 -6.02 11.04 16.00
N ASN A 25 -6.71 10.13 16.70
CA ASN A 25 -6.19 9.49 17.91
C ASN A 25 -6.57 8.01 17.94
N PRO A 26 -6.02 7.20 17.01
CA PRO A 26 -6.39 5.81 16.87
C PRO A 26 -6.01 4.97 18.09
N GLN A 27 -6.87 4.02 18.40
CA GLN A 27 -6.64 3.11 19.53
C GLN A 27 -5.53 2.11 19.18
N GLY A 28 -4.33 2.32 19.71
CA GLY A 28 -3.15 1.50 19.41
C GLY A 28 -3.34 0.00 19.63
N ARG A 29 -4.25 -0.41 20.56
CA ARG A 29 -4.61 -1.82 20.75
C ARG A 29 -5.27 -2.41 19.50
N LEU A 30 -6.17 -1.68 18.86
CA LEU A 30 -6.87 -2.14 17.64
C LEU A 30 -5.90 -2.22 16.46
N LEU A 31 -5.02 -1.23 16.31
CA LEU A 31 -3.99 -1.25 15.25
C LEU A 31 -2.98 -2.37 15.44
N LYS A 32 -2.62 -2.73 16.68
CA LYS A 32 -1.78 -3.92 16.96
C LYS A 32 -2.48 -5.22 16.56
N GLN A 33 -3.79 -5.33 16.77
CA GLN A 33 -4.56 -6.51 16.31
C GLN A 33 -4.60 -6.58 14.78
N ALA A 34 -4.85 -5.47 14.09
CA ALA A 34 -4.78 -5.40 12.63
C ALA A 34 -3.37 -5.77 12.11
N ALA A 35 -2.31 -5.27 12.75
CA ALA A 35 -0.93 -5.61 12.43
C ALA A 35 -0.64 -7.12 12.62
N GLN A 36 -1.18 -7.76 13.65
CA GLN A 36 -1.04 -9.22 13.87
C GLN A 36 -1.71 -10.03 12.75
N ILE A 37 -2.87 -9.58 12.26
CA ILE A 37 -3.52 -10.21 11.11
C ILE A 37 -2.64 -10.12 9.86
N LEU A 38 -2.06 -8.95 9.59
CA LEU A 38 -1.13 -8.75 8.48
C LEU A 38 0.15 -9.60 8.65
N GLN A 39 0.70 -9.70 9.87
CA GLN A 39 1.85 -10.56 10.18
C GLN A 39 1.56 -12.04 9.94
N ALA A 40 0.32 -12.48 10.16
CA ALA A 40 -0.14 -13.84 9.88
C ALA A 40 -0.42 -14.11 8.39
N GLY A 41 -0.14 -13.16 7.48
CA GLY A 41 -0.35 -13.30 6.04
C GLY A 41 -1.73 -12.83 5.56
N GLY A 42 -2.50 -12.16 6.41
CA GLY A 42 -3.80 -11.59 6.03
C GLY A 42 -3.66 -10.37 5.11
N ILE A 43 -4.76 -10.05 4.44
CA ILE A 43 -4.96 -8.82 3.67
C ILE A 43 -5.85 -7.89 4.48
N ALA A 44 -5.56 -6.61 4.46
CA ALA A 44 -6.38 -5.59 5.09
C ALA A 44 -6.77 -4.47 4.12
N ALA A 45 -7.97 -3.91 4.30
CA ALA A 45 -8.35 -2.62 3.75
C ALA A 45 -8.04 -1.54 4.79
N ILE A 46 -7.27 -0.52 4.39
CA ILE A 46 -6.84 0.55 5.30
C ILE A 46 -7.03 1.94 4.67
N PRO A 47 -7.35 2.96 5.47
CA PRO A 47 -7.43 4.33 4.99
C PRO A 47 -6.04 4.89 4.66
N THR A 48 -5.94 5.84 3.72
CA THR A 48 -4.73 6.63 3.46
C THR A 48 -5.07 8.08 3.15
N ASP A 49 -4.06 8.94 3.00
CA ASP A 49 -4.21 10.35 2.61
C ASP A 49 -4.64 10.55 1.13
N SER A 50 -4.85 9.47 0.36
CA SER A 50 -5.32 9.57 -1.04
C SER A 50 -6.59 8.77 -1.31
N SER A 51 -6.74 7.60 -0.70
CA SER A 51 -7.88 6.69 -0.84
C SER A 51 -7.71 5.52 0.11
N TYR A 52 -8.72 4.66 0.25
CA TYR A 52 -8.49 3.34 0.83
C TYR A 52 -7.54 2.50 -0.01
N ALA A 53 -6.76 1.66 0.64
CA ALA A 53 -5.83 0.75 0.01
C ALA A 53 -6.03 -0.68 0.53
N LEU A 54 -5.85 -1.67 -0.34
CA LEU A 54 -5.62 -3.06 0.06
C LEU A 54 -4.13 -3.23 0.33
N VAL A 55 -3.81 -3.84 1.47
CA VAL A 55 -2.42 -4.05 1.89
C VAL A 55 -2.18 -5.47 2.37
N CYS A 56 -0.94 -5.94 2.19
CA CYS A 56 -0.44 -7.19 2.73
C CYS A 56 1.05 -7.08 3.05
N ARG A 57 1.61 -8.09 3.69
CA ARG A 57 3.06 -8.12 3.94
C ARG A 57 3.85 -8.33 2.65
N LEU A 58 5.03 -7.71 2.59
CA LEU A 58 5.90 -7.68 1.40
C LEU A 58 6.45 -9.06 1.01
N ASP A 59 6.81 -9.87 1.97
CA ASP A 59 7.49 -11.16 1.77
C ASP A 59 6.53 -12.34 1.53
N ASP A 60 5.23 -12.14 1.67
CA ASP A 60 4.20 -13.16 1.45
C ASP A 60 3.72 -13.17 -0.01
N LYS A 61 4.14 -14.19 -0.75
CA LYS A 61 3.76 -14.37 -2.15
C LYS A 61 2.25 -14.63 -2.29
N SER A 62 1.70 -15.48 -1.44
CA SER A 62 0.29 -15.87 -1.49
C SER A 62 -0.63 -14.67 -1.19
N ALA A 63 -0.28 -13.87 -0.18
CA ALA A 63 -1.03 -12.66 0.14
C ALA A 63 -0.99 -11.64 -1.02
N ALA A 64 0.17 -11.46 -1.67
CA ALA A 64 0.30 -10.56 -2.82
C ALA A 64 -0.52 -11.05 -4.04
N GLU A 65 -0.54 -12.37 -4.31
CA GLU A 65 -1.36 -12.97 -5.36
C GLU A 65 -2.86 -12.81 -5.06
N ASN A 66 -3.27 -13.04 -3.82
CA ASN A 66 -4.65 -12.83 -3.38
C ASN A 66 -5.08 -11.36 -3.49
N LEU A 67 -4.21 -10.42 -3.13
CA LEU A 67 -4.46 -8.99 -3.29
C LEU A 67 -4.72 -8.64 -4.77
N ARG A 68 -3.89 -9.15 -5.70
CA ARG A 68 -4.10 -8.98 -7.14
C ARG A 68 -5.41 -9.63 -7.61
N ARG A 69 -5.76 -10.81 -7.08
CA ARG A 69 -7.00 -11.50 -7.41
C ARG A 69 -8.24 -10.69 -6.99
N ILE A 70 -8.25 -10.11 -5.78
CA ILE A 70 -9.34 -9.24 -5.30
C ILE A 70 -9.52 -8.05 -6.26
N ARG A 71 -8.41 -7.47 -6.70
CA ARG A 71 -8.40 -6.34 -7.62
C ARG A 71 -8.62 -6.73 -9.09
N GLN A 72 -8.58 -8.02 -9.43
CA GLN A 72 -8.57 -8.55 -10.80
C GLN A 72 -7.51 -7.88 -11.70
N VAL A 73 -6.33 -7.66 -11.15
CA VAL A 73 -5.19 -7.10 -11.88
C VAL A 73 -4.13 -8.16 -12.12
N ASP A 74 -3.39 -8.03 -13.23
CA ASP A 74 -2.33 -8.94 -13.62
C ASP A 74 -1.00 -8.66 -12.89
N ASP A 75 0.01 -9.48 -13.17
CA ASP A 75 1.35 -9.33 -12.60
C ASP A 75 2.08 -8.07 -13.06
N LYS A 76 1.62 -7.42 -14.14
CA LYS A 76 2.18 -6.16 -14.64
C LYS A 76 1.69 -4.97 -13.84
N HIS A 77 0.60 -5.13 -13.09
CA HIS A 77 0.11 -4.07 -12.21
C HIS A 77 1.12 -3.79 -11.10
N HIS A 78 1.61 -2.56 -11.07
CA HIS A 78 2.61 -2.13 -10.09
C HIS A 78 1.99 -1.96 -8.72
N LEU A 79 2.48 -2.75 -7.77
CA LEU A 79 2.17 -2.55 -6.36
C LEU A 79 3.17 -1.54 -5.76
N THR A 80 2.72 -0.83 -4.74
CA THR A 80 3.51 0.22 -4.07
C THR A 80 3.88 -0.23 -2.66
N LEU A 81 5.07 0.12 -2.19
CA LEU A 81 5.45 -0.06 -0.79
C LEU A 81 5.03 1.17 0.02
N LEU A 82 4.18 0.96 1.02
CA LEU A 82 3.91 1.95 2.05
C LEU A 82 4.98 1.83 3.13
N CYS A 83 5.78 2.87 3.28
CA CYS A 83 6.84 2.97 4.29
C CYS A 83 6.40 3.90 5.41
N ARG A 84 6.89 3.64 6.63
CA ARG A 84 6.62 4.45 7.80
C ARG A 84 7.26 5.84 7.69
N ASP A 85 8.50 5.87 7.21
CA ASP A 85 9.30 7.08 7.12
C ASP A 85 10.32 7.00 5.97
N LEU A 86 11.04 8.10 5.77
CA LEU A 86 12.05 8.20 4.71
C LEU A 86 13.26 7.27 4.93
N SER A 87 13.60 6.97 6.18
CA SER A 87 14.70 6.04 6.51
C SER A 87 14.35 4.61 6.11
N GLU A 88 13.13 4.19 6.40
CA GLU A 88 12.63 2.89 5.97
C GLU A 88 12.54 2.81 4.45
N LEU A 89 12.02 3.86 3.77
CA LEU A 89 11.98 3.94 2.31
C LEU A 89 13.38 3.75 1.70
N ALA A 90 14.40 4.43 2.23
CA ALA A 90 15.78 4.35 1.75
C ALA A 90 16.42 2.96 1.92
N SER A 91 15.85 2.09 2.74
CA SER A 91 16.29 0.70 2.86
C SER A 91 15.85 -0.15 1.66
N TYR A 92 14.73 0.21 1.03
CA TYR A 92 14.13 -0.54 -0.09
C TYR A 92 14.42 0.05 -1.47
N ALA A 93 14.96 1.27 -1.52
CA ALA A 93 15.37 1.92 -2.77
C ALA A 93 16.80 2.46 -2.70
N ARG A 94 17.47 2.49 -3.85
CA ARG A 94 18.72 3.23 -4.01
C ARG A 94 18.34 4.69 -4.16
N VAL A 95 18.92 5.53 -3.30
CA VAL A 95 18.59 6.96 -3.22
C VAL A 95 19.87 7.77 -3.21
N ASP A 96 20.05 8.63 -4.21
CA ASP A 96 21.11 9.61 -4.24
C ASP A 96 20.74 10.91 -3.50
N ASN A 97 21.66 11.87 -3.42
CA ASN A 97 21.46 13.13 -2.70
C ASN A 97 20.39 14.03 -3.34
N ARG A 98 20.19 13.95 -4.66
CA ARG A 98 19.17 14.73 -5.37
C ARG A 98 17.79 14.12 -5.12
N GLN A 99 17.67 12.82 -5.31
CA GLN A 99 16.45 12.06 -5.03
C GLN A 99 16.04 12.22 -3.55
N TYR A 100 17.00 12.15 -2.62
CA TYR A 100 16.73 12.34 -1.20
C TYR A 100 16.08 13.70 -0.88
N ARG A 101 16.55 14.78 -1.53
CA ARG A 101 15.96 16.12 -1.36
C ARG A 101 14.52 16.16 -1.82
N LEU A 102 14.19 15.57 -2.97
CA LEU A 102 12.83 15.48 -3.47
C LEU A 102 11.94 14.64 -2.55
N LEU A 103 12.42 13.48 -2.13
CA LEU A 103 11.72 12.61 -1.19
C LEU A 103 11.41 13.34 0.12
N LYS A 104 12.37 14.09 0.67
CA LYS A 104 12.19 14.87 1.90
C LYS A 104 11.12 15.95 1.77
N LEU A 105 10.95 16.54 0.59
CA LEU A 105 9.90 17.54 0.33
C LEU A 105 8.53 16.88 0.16
N GLY A 106 8.46 15.67 -0.40
CA GLY A 106 7.21 14.97 -0.72
C GLY A 106 6.74 13.95 0.32
N THR A 107 7.53 13.70 1.39
CA THR A 107 7.18 12.70 2.42
C THR A 107 7.15 13.30 3.83
N PRO A 108 6.15 12.97 4.65
CA PRO A 108 4.94 12.24 4.26
C PRO A 108 4.05 13.05 3.32
N GLY A 109 3.28 12.35 2.46
CA GLY A 109 2.38 13.05 1.55
C GLY A 109 1.82 12.19 0.41
N PRO A 110 0.94 12.78 -0.42
CA PRO A 110 0.20 12.07 -1.46
C PRO A 110 1.04 11.89 -2.74
N PHE A 111 2.29 11.49 -2.58
CA PHE A 111 3.22 11.17 -3.67
C PHE A 111 3.58 9.68 -3.66
N THR A 112 3.78 9.14 -4.85
CA THR A 112 4.44 7.84 -5.07
C THR A 112 5.69 8.09 -5.91
N PHE A 113 6.84 7.64 -5.42
CA PHE A 113 8.11 7.78 -6.10
C PHE A 113 8.54 6.44 -6.68
N ILE A 114 8.87 6.40 -7.97
CA ILE A 114 9.45 5.22 -8.62
C ILE A 114 10.96 5.36 -8.52
N LEU A 115 11.60 4.36 -7.92
CA LEU A 115 13.04 4.33 -7.65
C LEU A 115 13.62 2.96 -8.00
N GLU A 116 14.94 2.88 -8.15
CA GLU A 116 15.65 1.61 -8.30
C GLU A 116 15.58 0.82 -6.99
N ALA A 117 15.05 -0.41 -7.07
CA ALA A 117 14.87 -1.27 -5.91
C ALA A 117 16.22 -1.83 -5.40
N THR A 118 16.37 -1.92 -4.08
CA THR A 118 17.46 -2.68 -3.45
C THR A 118 17.15 -4.19 -3.50
N LYS A 119 18.08 -5.00 -3.00
CA LYS A 119 17.89 -6.46 -2.84
C LYS A 119 16.82 -6.82 -1.83
N GLU A 120 16.43 -5.89 -0.95
CA GLU A 120 15.41 -6.09 0.07
C GLU A 120 13.99 -6.17 -0.54
N VAL A 121 13.81 -5.65 -1.76
CA VAL A 121 12.54 -5.79 -2.50
C VAL A 121 12.52 -7.13 -3.24
N PRO A 122 11.56 -8.02 -2.95
CA PRO A 122 11.43 -9.28 -3.67
C PRO A 122 11.25 -9.04 -5.18
N ARG A 123 11.90 -9.86 -6.01
CA ARG A 123 11.86 -9.71 -7.48
C ARG A 123 10.43 -9.69 -8.06
N ARG A 124 9.50 -10.41 -7.46
CA ARG A 124 8.09 -10.46 -7.89
C ARG A 124 7.33 -9.14 -7.66
N VAL A 125 7.86 -8.26 -6.82
CA VAL A 125 7.26 -6.95 -6.49
C VAL A 125 7.88 -5.84 -7.31
N SER A 126 9.18 -5.94 -7.61
CA SER A 126 9.85 -4.97 -8.47
C SER A 126 9.50 -5.15 -9.95
N HIS A 127 9.63 -4.09 -10.73
CA HIS A 127 9.45 -4.15 -12.18
C HIS A 127 10.38 -5.22 -12.79
N PRO A 128 9.89 -6.14 -13.62
CA PRO A 128 10.66 -7.32 -14.06
C PRO A 128 11.98 -7.00 -14.72
N SER A 129 12.02 -5.99 -15.59
CA SER A 129 13.22 -5.60 -16.37
C SER A 129 13.97 -4.41 -15.77
N ARG A 130 13.26 -3.39 -15.25
CA ARG A 130 13.90 -2.17 -14.73
C ARG A 130 14.37 -2.26 -13.28
N ARG A 131 13.90 -3.28 -12.54
CA ARG A 131 14.12 -3.43 -11.10
C ARG A 131 13.73 -2.19 -10.29
N THR A 132 12.65 -1.56 -10.68
CA THR A 132 12.11 -0.37 -10.00
C THR A 132 10.95 -0.76 -9.11
N VAL A 133 10.66 0.06 -8.12
CA VAL A 133 9.55 -0.09 -7.19
C VAL A 133 8.93 1.27 -6.91
N GLY A 134 7.62 1.32 -6.78
CA GLY A 134 6.91 2.48 -6.27
C GLY A 134 6.96 2.48 -4.73
N LEU A 135 7.35 3.62 -4.14
CA LEU A 135 7.41 3.79 -2.69
C LEU A 135 6.65 5.05 -2.28
N ARG A 136 6.08 5.00 -1.08
CA ARG A 136 5.28 6.08 -0.53
C ARG A 136 5.39 6.11 1.00
N VAL A 137 5.41 7.32 1.56
CA VAL A 137 5.19 7.55 2.99
C VAL A 137 3.87 8.31 3.12
N PRO A 138 2.76 7.63 3.47
CA PRO A 138 1.43 8.27 3.52
C PRO A 138 1.34 9.26 4.67
N ASP A 139 0.69 10.41 4.44
CA ASP A 139 0.37 11.40 5.47
C ASP A 139 -1.02 11.12 6.06
N HIS A 140 -1.14 10.00 6.78
CA HIS A 140 -2.38 9.58 7.40
C HIS A 140 -2.09 8.93 8.76
N ARG A 141 -2.64 9.49 9.82
CA ARG A 141 -2.31 9.11 11.20
C ARG A 141 -2.50 7.61 11.48
N VAL A 142 -3.66 7.07 11.11
CA VAL A 142 -3.98 5.64 11.33
C VAL A 142 -3.01 4.73 10.58
N THR A 143 -2.69 5.07 9.32
CA THR A 143 -1.76 4.30 8.50
C THR A 143 -0.36 4.34 9.06
N GLN A 144 0.11 5.49 9.52
CA GLN A 144 1.42 5.66 10.14
C GLN A 144 1.56 4.83 11.41
N GLU A 145 0.54 4.85 12.28
CA GLU A 145 0.56 4.05 13.51
C GLU A 145 0.42 2.55 13.23
N LEU A 146 -0.34 2.15 12.20
CA LEU A 146 -0.39 0.76 11.76
C LEU A 146 0.97 0.28 11.23
N LEU A 147 1.65 1.07 10.39
CA LEU A 147 3.00 0.77 9.89
C LEU A 147 4.00 0.65 11.04
N ALA A 148 3.92 1.54 12.04
CA ALA A 148 4.75 1.46 13.24
C ALA A 148 4.47 0.19 14.06
N ALA A 149 3.20 -0.20 14.20
CA ALA A 149 2.81 -1.43 14.91
C ALA A 149 3.20 -2.70 14.13
N PHE A 150 3.17 -2.66 12.80
CA PHE A 150 3.57 -3.76 11.93
C PHE A 150 5.10 -3.93 11.84
N GLY A 151 5.85 -2.84 11.85
CA GLY A 151 7.31 -2.82 11.94
C GLY A 151 8.07 -3.04 10.63
N GLN A 152 7.39 -3.08 9.49
CA GLN A 152 7.96 -3.22 8.14
C GLN A 152 7.05 -2.52 7.12
N PRO A 153 7.51 -2.28 5.86
CA PRO A 153 6.65 -1.77 4.81
C PRO A 153 5.53 -2.74 4.46
N LEU A 154 4.40 -2.18 4.07
CA LEU A 154 3.27 -2.93 3.53
C LEU A 154 3.24 -2.80 2.01
N LEU A 155 2.99 -3.92 1.35
CA LEU A 155 2.70 -3.94 -0.08
C LEU A 155 1.25 -3.51 -0.29
N ALA A 156 1.01 -2.55 -1.17
CA ALA A 156 -0.27 -1.88 -1.31
C ALA A 156 -0.72 -1.70 -2.77
N THR A 157 -2.03 -1.65 -2.94
CA THR A 157 -2.70 -1.13 -4.14
C THR A 157 -3.92 -0.32 -3.73
N THR A 158 -4.30 0.66 -4.55
CA THR A 158 -5.54 1.41 -4.35
C THR A 158 -6.75 0.46 -4.36
N LEU A 159 -7.68 0.65 -3.44
CA LEU A 159 -8.90 -0.15 -3.35
C LEU A 159 -9.92 0.34 -4.40
N ILE A 160 -9.80 -0.17 -5.61
CA ILE A 160 -10.75 0.02 -6.70
C ILE A 160 -11.34 -1.35 -7.03
N MET A 161 -12.65 -1.50 -7.04
CA MET A 161 -13.27 -2.78 -7.33
C MET A 161 -13.19 -3.12 -8.83
N PRO A 162 -13.23 -4.41 -9.19
CA PRO A 162 -13.20 -4.82 -10.59
C PRO A 162 -14.33 -4.18 -11.39
N GLY A 163 -13.97 -3.55 -12.53
CA GLY A 163 -14.92 -2.84 -13.38
C GLY A 163 -15.17 -1.38 -13.01
N GLU A 164 -14.69 -0.94 -11.84
CA GLU A 164 -14.82 0.44 -11.40
C GLU A 164 -13.58 1.28 -11.75
N SER A 165 -13.76 2.59 -11.88
CA SER A 165 -12.69 3.57 -12.11
C SER A 165 -12.31 4.34 -10.83
N GLU A 166 -13.24 4.43 -9.89
CA GLU A 166 -13.09 5.17 -8.65
C GLU A 166 -12.78 4.23 -7.48
N PRO A 167 -11.96 4.66 -6.50
CA PRO A 167 -11.71 3.88 -5.30
C PRO A 167 -12.94 3.85 -4.39
N LEU A 168 -13.17 2.74 -3.72
CA LEU A 168 -14.10 2.69 -2.59
C LEU A 168 -13.62 3.63 -1.48
N ASN A 169 -14.56 4.36 -0.89
CA ASN A 169 -14.27 5.39 0.11
C ASN A 169 -15.13 5.26 1.38
N ASP A 170 -16.29 4.67 1.28
CA ASP A 170 -17.19 4.45 2.42
C ASP A 170 -16.82 3.14 3.12
N PRO A 171 -16.48 3.16 4.43
CA PRO A 171 -16.13 1.97 5.19
C PRO A 171 -17.23 0.91 5.25
N ASP A 172 -18.50 1.31 5.29
CA ASP A 172 -19.64 0.37 5.31
C ASP A 172 -19.74 -0.35 3.96
N GLU A 173 -19.59 0.38 2.86
CA GLU A 173 -19.53 -0.21 1.51
C GLU A 173 -18.32 -1.13 1.34
N ILE A 174 -17.15 -0.73 1.83
CA ILE A 174 -15.94 -1.57 1.85
C ILE A 174 -16.20 -2.86 2.62
N ARG A 175 -16.86 -2.79 3.77
CA ARG A 175 -17.22 -3.95 4.56
C ARG A 175 -18.17 -4.87 3.82
N GLU A 176 -19.25 -4.34 3.25
CA GLU A 176 -20.24 -5.11 2.50
C GLU A 176 -19.59 -5.90 1.34
N GLN A 177 -18.70 -5.25 0.60
CA GLN A 177 -18.06 -5.85 -0.58
C GLN A 177 -16.90 -6.78 -0.25
N LEU A 178 -16.16 -6.55 0.85
CA LEU A 178 -14.87 -7.20 1.10
C LEU A 178 -14.82 -8.06 2.37
N GLU A 179 -15.84 -8.08 3.22
CA GLU A 179 -15.77 -8.80 4.52
C GLU A 179 -15.43 -10.29 4.40
N ARG A 180 -15.64 -10.90 3.22
CA ARG A 180 -15.30 -12.30 2.94
C ARG A 180 -14.02 -12.48 2.12
N GLN A 181 -13.40 -11.39 1.70
CA GLN A 181 -12.24 -11.40 0.81
C GLN A 181 -10.96 -10.94 1.51
N VAL A 182 -11.08 -10.14 2.57
CA VAL A 182 -9.95 -9.65 3.38
C VAL A 182 -10.10 -10.12 4.82
N GLN A 183 -9.01 -10.09 5.58
CA GLN A 183 -9.00 -10.54 6.98
C GLN A 183 -9.18 -9.39 7.96
N ALA A 184 -8.94 -8.15 7.53
CA ALA A 184 -9.17 -6.96 8.35
C ALA A 184 -9.68 -5.78 7.53
N ILE A 185 -10.51 -4.96 8.15
CA ILE A 185 -10.91 -3.64 7.64
C ILE A 185 -10.67 -2.64 8.76
N VAL A 186 -9.85 -1.64 8.50
CA VAL A 186 -9.58 -0.54 9.43
C VAL A 186 -10.39 0.66 8.97
N ASP A 187 -11.40 1.00 9.75
CA ASP A 187 -12.29 2.14 9.50
C ASP A 187 -11.80 3.35 10.30
N ALA A 188 -11.49 4.43 9.61
CA ALA A 188 -11.23 5.74 10.19
C ALA A 188 -12.06 6.84 9.51
N GLY A 189 -13.22 6.47 8.98
CA GLY A 189 -14.07 7.34 8.17
C GLY A 189 -13.64 7.41 6.70
N ALA A 190 -14.30 8.28 5.96
CA ALA A 190 -14.05 8.47 4.54
C ALA A 190 -12.67 9.07 4.26
N CYS A 191 -12.01 8.56 3.20
CA CYS A 191 -10.75 9.09 2.68
C CYS A 191 -10.98 10.04 1.51
N PRO A 192 -9.99 10.85 1.08
CA PRO A 192 -10.01 11.44 -0.24
C PRO A 192 -10.14 10.38 -1.34
N MET A 193 -10.68 10.76 -2.50
CA MET A 193 -10.85 9.87 -3.66
C MET A 193 -9.92 10.25 -4.83
N ALA A 194 -8.80 10.88 -4.54
CA ALA A 194 -7.84 11.32 -5.54
C ALA A 194 -6.57 10.44 -5.50
N PRO A 195 -6.09 9.94 -6.65
CA PRO A 195 -4.87 9.16 -6.68
C PRO A 195 -3.65 9.98 -6.25
N THR A 196 -2.57 9.31 -5.89
CA THR A 196 -1.28 9.96 -5.65
C THR A 196 -0.69 10.51 -6.95
N THR A 197 0.06 11.59 -6.85
CA THR A 197 0.99 12.01 -7.92
C THR A 197 2.15 11.03 -7.97
N VAL A 198 2.45 10.54 -9.18
CA VAL A 198 3.53 9.55 -9.39
C VAL A 198 4.69 10.21 -10.13
N ILE A 199 5.85 10.21 -9.49
CA ILE A 199 7.10 10.77 -10.04
C ILE A 199 8.11 9.63 -10.24
N ASP A 200 8.60 9.49 -11.45
CA ASP A 200 9.73 8.58 -11.77
C ASP A 200 11.04 9.33 -11.53
N LEU A 201 11.85 8.79 -10.63
CA LEU A 201 13.17 9.31 -10.25
C LEU A 201 14.31 8.40 -10.72
N THR A 202 14.05 7.47 -11.63
CA THR A 202 15.07 6.50 -12.09
C THR A 202 16.05 7.06 -13.13
N ALA A 203 15.67 8.15 -13.80
CA ALA A 203 16.53 8.88 -14.73
C ALA A 203 17.15 10.12 -14.09
N ASP A 204 18.07 10.77 -14.80
CA ASP A 204 18.72 12.00 -14.33
C ASP A 204 17.73 13.14 -14.11
N GLU A 205 16.67 13.24 -14.93
CA GLU A 205 15.60 14.19 -14.74
C GLU A 205 14.34 13.50 -14.19
N PRO A 206 13.67 14.07 -13.16
CA PRO A 206 12.39 13.58 -12.67
C PRO A 206 11.32 13.63 -13.77
N ALA A 207 10.52 12.58 -13.88
CA ALA A 207 9.43 12.54 -14.84
C ALA A 207 8.08 12.35 -14.14
N LEU A 208 7.09 13.16 -14.52
CA LEU A 208 5.71 12.99 -14.08
C LEU A 208 5.08 11.82 -14.84
N VAL A 209 4.76 10.76 -14.13
CA VAL A 209 4.06 9.59 -14.68
C VAL A 209 2.55 9.78 -14.61
N ARG A 210 2.07 10.39 -13.54
CA ARG A 210 0.65 10.69 -13.32
C ARG A 210 0.52 11.86 -12.37
N LEU A 211 -0.25 12.85 -12.77
CA LEU A 211 -0.70 13.91 -11.87
C LEU A 211 -1.85 13.38 -11.00
N GLY A 212 -1.80 13.68 -9.72
CA GLY A 212 -2.81 13.32 -8.74
C GLY A 212 -2.92 14.39 -7.65
N ARG A 213 -3.16 13.99 -6.42
CA ARG A 213 -3.36 14.90 -5.28
C ARG A 213 -2.10 15.68 -4.89
N GLY A 214 -0.91 15.11 -5.07
CA GLY A 214 0.35 15.80 -4.76
C GLY A 214 0.67 16.87 -5.79
N ASP A 215 0.85 18.12 -5.36
CA ASP A 215 1.27 19.21 -6.23
C ASP A 215 2.79 19.12 -6.50
N PRO A 216 3.22 18.89 -7.76
CA PRO A 216 4.64 18.84 -8.13
C PRO A 216 5.41 20.14 -7.77
N ALA A 217 4.74 21.29 -7.70
CA ALA A 217 5.37 22.54 -7.30
C ALA A 217 5.96 22.48 -5.87
N ARG A 218 5.36 21.66 -4.98
CA ARG A 218 5.89 21.37 -3.64
C ARG A 218 7.30 20.74 -3.67
N LEU A 219 7.59 20.03 -4.75
CA LEU A 219 8.90 19.38 -4.98
C LEU A 219 9.88 20.28 -5.75
N GLY A 220 9.47 21.51 -6.12
CA GLY A 220 10.22 22.37 -7.03
C GLY A 220 10.15 21.91 -8.50
N LEU A 221 9.12 21.16 -8.87
CA LEU A 221 8.90 20.56 -10.20
C LEU A 221 7.62 21.15 -10.85
N ALA A 222 7.39 22.46 -10.70
CA ALA A 222 6.19 23.13 -11.20
C ALA A 222 6.02 22.97 -12.72
N GLU A 223 7.11 22.91 -13.49
CA GLU A 223 7.10 22.69 -14.93
C GLU A 223 6.54 21.32 -15.37
N LEU A 224 6.49 20.34 -14.46
CA LEU A 224 5.88 19.04 -14.74
C LEU A 224 4.34 19.04 -14.62
N SER A 225 3.76 20.15 -14.18
CA SER A 225 2.29 20.28 -14.00
C SER A 225 1.60 20.94 -15.21
N ALA A 226 2.36 21.35 -16.22
CA ALA A 226 1.89 22.09 -17.40
C ALA A 226 1.47 21.19 -18.55
#